data_f07e3b889e1efc6cd4ee46dc29f86662
#
_entry.id   f07e3b889e1efc6cd4ee46dc29f86662
#
_cell.length_a   1.000
_cell.length_b   1.000
_cell.length_c   1.000
_cell.angle_alpha   90.00
_cell.angle_beta   90.00
_cell.angle_gamma   90.00
#
_symmetry.space_group_name_H-M   'P 1'
#
loop_
_entity.id
_entity.type
_entity.pdbx_description
1 polymer ?
#
loop_
_entity_poly.entity_id
_entity_poly.type
_entity_poly.pdbx_seq_one_letter_code
_entity_poly.pdbx_strand_id
1 'polypeptide(L)'
;KRVEGPVIVHVLTQKGRGYEPASLHPDLFHGTGPFDTRTGRPLSSKKGLTYTEVFGQTMTKLGKDNPKLVAITAAMKEGTGLKAFEKAFPDRFFDVGIAEEHAVSFAAGLALGGVVPVVAIYSSFLQRAVDQMIHDVCMQNQHVIFAIDRAGLVGADGETHQGNFDLSYLTMIPNMTVMAPKNARELEKMLEFAVHAAGPCAIRYPK
;
A
#
# COMPACT_ATOMS: atom_id res chain seq x y z
N LYS A 1 -7.91 -34.69 20.48
CA LYS A 1 -8.13 -34.44 21.94
C LYS A 1 -7.43 -35.49 22.84
N ARG A 2 -6.58 -36.38 22.31
CA ARG A 2 -5.85 -37.42 23.08
C ARG A 2 -4.34 -37.39 22.82
N VAL A 3 -3.81 -36.31 22.24
CA VAL A 3 -2.37 -36.15 22.01
C VAL A 3 -1.77 -35.44 23.21
N GLU A 4 -0.78 -36.07 23.84
CA GLU A 4 -0.01 -35.50 24.93
C GLU A 4 1.26 -34.85 24.35
N GLY A 5 1.61 -33.67 24.83
CA GLY A 5 2.76 -32.89 24.38
C GLY A 5 2.48 -31.89 23.25
N PRO A 6 3.51 -31.23 22.72
CA PRO A 6 3.39 -30.26 21.63
C PRO A 6 2.85 -30.92 20.35
N VAL A 7 1.89 -30.26 19.69
CA VAL A 7 1.28 -30.77 18.47
C VAL A 7 1.10 -29.63 17.46
N ILE A 8 1.36 -29.90 16.20
CA ILE A 8 1.07 -28.99 15.08
C ILE A 8 -0.22 -29.46 14.41
N VAL A 9 -1.23 -28.60 14.39
CA VAL A 9 -2.47 -28.82 13.64
C VAL A 9 -2.38 -28.02 12.34
N HIS A 10 -2.12 -28.70 11.22
CA HIS A 10 -2.10 -28.06 9.91
C HIS A 10 -3.47 -28.15 9.26
N VAL A 11 -4.16 -27.01 9.13
CA VAL A 11 -5.49 -26.90 8.52
C VAL A 11 -5.36 -26.32 7.12
N LEU A 12 -5.77 -27.09 6.11
CA LEU A 12 -5.83 -26.63 4.72
C LEU A 12 -7.22 -26.05 4.44
N THR A 13 -7.26 -24.78 4.05
CA THR A 13 -8.48 -24.08 3.70
C THR A 13 -8.41 -23.53 2.27
N GLN A 14 -9.58 -23.27 1.68
CA GLN A 14 -9.71 -22.61 0.39
C GLN A 14 -10.53 -21.34 0.59
N LYS A 15 -9.93 -20.18 0.34
CA LYS A 15 -10.62 -18.89 0.39
C LYS A 15 -11.73 -18.86 -0.68
N GLY A 16 -12.94 -18.42 -0.29
CA GLY A 16 -14.09 -18.39 -1.19
C GLY A 16 -14.81 -19.72 -1.39
N ARG A 17 -14.45 -20.78 -0.65
CA ARG A 17 -15.09 -22.09 -0.77
C ARG A 17 -16.60 -22.01 -0.55
N GLY A 18 -17.35 -22.63 -1.44
CA GLY A 18 -18.82 -22.61 -1.43
C GLY A 18 -19.45 -21.58 -2.38
N TYR A 19 -18.60 -20.70 -2.99
CA TYR A 19 -19.02 -19.78 -4.02
C TYR A 19 -17.94 -19.71 -5.10
N GLU A 20 -18.23 -20.27 -6.27
CA GLU A 20 -17.25 -20.46 -7.34
C GLU A 20 -16.56 -19.17 -7.79
N PRO A 21 -17.26 -18.03 -8.01
CA PRO A 21 -16.59 -16.78 -8.38
C PRO A 21 -15.57 -16.31 -7.34
N ALA A 22 -15.84 -16.51 -6.04
CA ALA A 22 -14.92 -16.15 -4.97
C ALA A 22 -13.75 -17.14 -4.83
N SER A 23 -13.95 -18.40 -5.19
CA SER A 23 -12.88 -19.40 -5.19
C SER A 23 -11.88 -19.19 -6.33
N LEU A 24 -12.37 -18.69 -7.48
CA LEU A 24 -11.54 -18.36 -8.65
C LEU A 24 -10.83 -17.02 -8.52
N HIS A 25 -11.46 -16.05 -7.83
CA HIS A 25 -10.94 -14.69 -7.66
C HIS A 25 -11.05 -14.22 -6.20
N PRO A 26 -10.32 -14.87 -5.26
CA PRO A 26 -10.48 -14.60 -3.83
C PRO A 26 -10.04 -13.19 -3.40
N ASP A 27 -9.21 -12.53 -4.18
CA ASP A 27 -8.78 -11.14 -4.04
C ASP A 27 -9.94 -10.17 -4.25
N LEU A 28 -10.75 -10.36 -5.29
CA LEU A 28 -11.91 -9.51 -5.61
C LEU A 28 -13.01 -9.58 -4.55
N PHE A 29 -13.13 -10.73 -3.88
CA PHE A 29 -14.16 -10.97 -2.86
C PHE A 29 -13.67 -10.76 -1.42
N HIS A 30 -12.45 -10.29 -1.23
CA HIS A 30 -11.91 -10.05 0.11
C HIS A 30 -12.57 -8.88 0.84
N GLY A 31 -13.03 -7.87 0.14
CA GLY A 31 -13.71 -6.70 0.69
C GLY A 31 -14.63 -6.11 -0.35
N THR A 32 -15.59 -6.92 -0.83
CA THR A 32 -16.47 -6.53 -1.92
C THR A 32 -17.71 -5.79 -1.42
N GLY A 33 -18.16 -4.81 -2.21
CA GLY A 33 -19.48 -4.19 -2.05
C GLY A 33 -20.61 -5.10 -2.54
N PRO A 34 -21.86 -4.61 -2.62
CA PRO A 34 -22.97 -5.37 -3.18
C PRO A 34 -22.70 -5.85 -4.60
N PHE A 35 -22.98 -7.14 -4.87
CA PHE A 35 -22.77 -7.78 -6.15
C PHE A 35 -23.92 -8.75 -6.51
N ASP A 36 -24.08 -9.06 -7.78
CA ASP A 36 -25.02 -10.09 -8.27
C ASP A 36 -24.47 -11.47 -7.91
N THR A 37 -25.16 -12.21 -7.04
CA THR A 37 -24.73 -13.51 -6.55
C THR A 37 -24.66 -14.61 -7.61
N ARG A 38 -25.33 -14.45 -8.77
CA ARG A 38 -25.28 -15.43 -9.87
C ARG A 38 -24.06 -15.24 -10.74
N THR A 39 -23.60 -14.00 -10.88
CA THR A 39 -22.51 -13.65 -11.82
C THR A 39 -21.23 -13.21 -11.14
N GLY A 40 -21.27 -12.88 -9.85
CA GLY A 40 -20.15 -12.29 -9.09
C GLY A 40 -19.87 -10.83 -9.46
N ARG A 41 -20.66 -10.20 -10.33
CA ARG A 41 -20.39 -8.84 -10.82
C ARG A 41 -20.89 -7.78 -9.84
N PRO A 42 -20.10 -6.70 -9.59
CA PRO A 42 -20.54 -5.59 -8.77
C PRO A 42 -21.84 -4.96 -9.28
N LEU A 43 -22.77 -4.61 -8.37
CA LEU A 43 -24.03 -3.94 -8.70
C LEU A 43 -23.87 -2.43 -8.90
N SER A 44 -22.81 -1.83 -8.41
CA SER A 44 -22.54 -0.40 -8.57
C SER A 44 -21.31 -0.17 -9.46
N SER A 45 -21.44 0.68 -10.46
CA SER A 45 -20.29 1.25 -11.16
C SER A 45 -19.73 2.42 -10.34
N LYS A 46 -18.42 2.43 -10.09
CA LYS A 46 -17.74 3.58 -9.50
C LYS A 46 -17.93 4.81 -10.38
N LYS A 47 -18.34 5.94 -9.80
CA LYS A 47 -18.39 7.22 -10.50
C LYS A 47 -17.13 8.02 -10.15
N GLY A 48 -16.30 8.31 -11.15
CA GLY A 48 -15.09 9.13 -11.02
C GLY A 48 -13.82 8.35 -10.66
N LEU A 49 -12.68 8.99 -10.84
CA LEU A 49 -11.36 8.48 -10.46
C LEU A 49 -11.17 8.61 -8.95
N THR A 50 -10.71 7.53 -8.33
CA THR A 50 -10.28 7.52 -6.92
C THR A 50 -8.82 7.97 -6.81
N TYR A 51 -8.40 8.42 -5.62
CA TYR A 51 -6.98 8.73 -5.36
C TYR A 51 -6.09 7.52 -5.58
N THR A 52 -6.54 6.32 -5.20
CA THR A 52 -5.84 5.04 -5.45
C THR A 52 -5.58 4.81 -6.94
N GLU A 53 -6.58 5.08 -7.79
CA GLU A 53 -6.44 4.93 -9.25
C GLU A 53 -5.48 5.99 -9.83
N VAL A 54 -5.56 7.23 -9.36
CA VAL A 54 -4.64 8.31 -9.75
C VAL A 54 -3.21 7.96 -9.35
N PHE A 55 -3.01 7.47 -8.13
CA PHE A 55 -1.70 7.00 -7.66
C PHE A 55 -1.14 5.91 -8.57
N GLY A 56 -1.91 4.84 -8.85
CA GLY A 56 -1.46 3.72 -9.68
C GLY A 56 -1.11 4.13 -11.12
N GLN A 57 -1.90 5.02 -11.72
CA GLN A 57 -1.63 5.59 -13.04
C GLN A 57 -0.35 6.43 -13.04
N THR A 58 -0.19 7.29 -12.05
CA THR A 58 1.00 8.16 -11.90
C THR A 58 2.25 7.34 -11.66
N MET A 59 2.20 6.34 -10.78
CA MET A 59 3.31 5.41 -10.55
C MET A 59 3.74 4.70 -11.83
N THR A 60 2.78 4.23 -12.63
CA THR A 60 3.06 3.55 -13.90
C THR A 60 3.70 4.50 -14.92
N LYS A 61 3.26 5.76 -14.96
CA LYS A 61 3.86 6.82 -15.80
C LYS A 61 5.30 7.11 -15.36
N LEU A 62 5.50 7.41 -14.08
CA LEU A 62 6.82 7.71 -13.52
C LEU A 62 7.81 6.53 -13.66
N GLY A 63 7.31 5.30 -13.55
CA GLY A 63 8.11 4.09 -13.74
C GLY A 63 8.64 3.90 -15.17
N LYS A 64 7.98 4.48 -16.19
CA LYS A 64 8.49 4.52 -17.56
C LYS A 64 9.68 5.48 -17.71
N ASP A 65 9.59 6.61 -17.02
CA ASP A 65 10.58 7.69 -17.15
C ASP A 65 11.77 7.48 -16.20
N ASN A 66 11.57 6.76 -15.09
CA ASN A 66 12.62 6.49 -14.10
C ASN A 66 12.82 4.98 -13.87
N PRO A 67 13.88 4.36 -14.43
CA PRO A 67 14.15 2.94 -14.25
C PRO A 67 14.57 2.56 -12.82
N LYS A 68 14.94 3.53 -11.98
CA LYS A 68 15.27 3.32 -10.57
C LYS A 68 14.04 3.29 -9.66
N LEU A 69 12.86 3.70 -10.16
CA LEU A 69 11.64 3.68 -9.38
C LEU A 69 11.15 2.26 -9.17
N VAL A 70 10.97 1.86 -7.92
CA VAL A 70 10.40 0.57 -7.52
C VAL A 70 9.19 0.76 -6.62
N ALA A 71 8.28 -0.18 -6.63
CA ALA A 71 7.08 -0.17 -5.79
C ALA A 71 7.09 -1.35 -4.82
N ILE A 72 6.77 -1.07 -3.56
CA ILE A 72 6.70 -2.05 -2.48
C ILE A 72 5.32 -1.96 -1.83
N THR A 73 4.72 -3.10 -1.52
CA THR A 73 3.48 -3.16 -0.74
C THR A 73 3.51 -4.36 0.21
N ALA A 74 2.58 -4.40 1.16
CA ALA A 74 2.46 -5.46 2.16
C ALA A 74 1.08 -6.13 2.04
N ALA A 75 0.91 -7.02 1.06
CA ALA A 75 -0.33 -7.73 0.72
C ALA A 75 -1.51 -6.79 0.34
N MET A 76 -1.20 -5.59 -0.19
CA MET A 76 -2.21 -4.56 -0.50
C MET A 76 -2.17 -4.11 -1.97
N LYS A 77 -1.62 -4.90 -2.88
CA LYS A 77 -1.43 -4.56 -4.31
C LYS A 77 -2.67 -3.95 -4.97
N GLU A 78 -3.81 -4.65 -4.88
CA GLU A 78 -5.07 -4.20 -5.48
C GLU A 78 -5.59 -2.92 -4.81
N GLY A 79 -5.53 -2.91 -3.48
CA GLY A 79 -6.06 -1.80 -2.68
C GLY A 79 -5.23 -0.53 -2.75
N THR A 80 -3.96 -0.60 -3.10
CA THR A 80 -3.08 0.55 -3.32
C THR A 80 -2.94 0.95 -4.79
N GLY A 81 -3.61 0.21 -5.73
CA GLY A 81 -3.61 0.55 -7.15
C GLY A 81 -2.35 0.15 -7.92
N LEU A 82 -1.48 -0.69 -7.36
CA LEU A 82 -0.19 -1.07 -7.96
C LEU A 82 -0.26 -2.17 -9.02
N LYS A 83 -1.42 -2.72 -9.31
CA LYS A 83 -1.61 -3.79 -10.32
C LYS A 83 -1.06 -3.44 -11.70
N ALA A 84 -1.28 -2.21 -12.16
CA ALA A 84 -0.79 -1.76 -13.47
C ALA A 84 0.74 -1.60 -13.47
N PHE A 85 1.32 -1.13 -12.36
CA PHE A 85 2.76 -1.02 -12.19
C PHE A 85 3.44 -2.39 -12.19
N GLU A 86 2.94 -3.36 -11.41
CA GLU A 86 3.43 -4.74 -11.41
C GLU A 86 3.42 -5.35 -12.81
N LYS A 87 2.30 -5.20 -13.55
CA LYS A 87 2.18 -5.73 -14.92
C LYS A 87 3.20 -5.11 -15.88
N ALA A 88 3.46 -3.81 -15.74
CA ALA A 88 4.40 -3.08 -16.60
C ALA A 88 5.87 -3.32 -16.22
N PHE A 89 6.15 -3.53 -14.94
CA PHE A 89 7.51 -3.60 -14.37
C PHE A 89 7.62 -4.69 -13.30
N PRO A 90 7.46 -5.98 -13.66
CA PRO A 90 7.42 -7.08 -12.68
C PRO A 90 8.70 -7.18 -11.84
N ASP A 91 9.88 -6.87 -12.40
CA ASP A 91 11.16 -6.91 -11.69
C ASP A 91 11.39 -5.70 -10.75
N ARG A 92 10.45 -4.75 -10.74
CA ARG A 92 10.50 -3.53 -9.91
C ARG A 92 9.30 -3.41 -8.98
N PHE A 93 8.56 -4.48 -8.82
CA PHE A 93 7.44 -4.58 -7.90
C PHE A 93 7.70 -5.67 -6.86
N PHE A 94 7.49 -5.33 -5.59
CA PHE A 94 7.71 -6.23 -4.46
C PHE A 94 6.49 -6.24 -3.54
N ASP A 95 5.87 -7.41 -3.38
CA ASP A 95 4.86 -7.65 -2.35
C ASP A 95 5.50 -8.50 -1.25
N VAL A 96 5.69 -7.92 -0.09
CA VAL A 96 6.38 -8.58 1.05
C VAL A 96 5.44 -9.41 1.93
N GLY A 97 4.17 -9.55 1.53
CA GLY A 97 3.15 -10.15 2.38
C GLY A 97 2.71 -9.20 3.49
N ILE A 98 2.05 -9.73 4.54
CA ILE A 98 1.61 -8.93 5.68
C ILE A 98 2.82 -8.72 6.62
N ALA A 99 3.73 -7.84 6.20
CA ALA A 99 4.98 -7.55 6.90
C ALA A 99 5.40 -6.08 6.64
N GLU A 100 4.63 -5.14 7.20
CA GLU A 100 4.81 -3.70 6.97
C GLU A 100 6.17 -3.21 7.46
N GLU A 101 6.66 -3.72 8.58
CA GLU A 101 7.99 -3.42 9.12
C GLU A 101 9.09 -3.83 8.13
N HIS A 102 8.97 -5.04 7.57
CA HIS A 102 9.91 -5.50 6.55
C HIS A 102 9.86 -4.65 5.28
N ALA A 103 8.67 -4.22 4.85
CA ALA A 103 8.52 -3.33 3.69
C ALA A 103 9.35 -2.05 3.84
N VAL A 104 9.35 -1.44 5.03
CA VAL A 104 10.07 -0.20 5.31
C VAL A 104 11.58 -0.43 5.42
N SER A 105 12.04 -1.44 6.16
CA SER A 105 13.48 -1.77 6.25
C SER A 105 14.05 -2.19 4.89
N PHE A 106 13.29 -2.95 4.09
CA PHE A 106 13.68 -3.32 2.72
C PHE A 106 13.79 -2.10 1.81
N ALA A 107 12.83 -1.16 1.91
CA ALA A 107 12.90 0.11 1.18
C ALA A 107 14.16 0.93 1.55
N ALA A 108 14.51 1.00 2.84
CA ALA A 108 15.73 1.67 3.29
C ALA A 108 16.98 1.06 2.65
N GLY A 109 17.07 -0.28 2.61
CA GLY A 109 18.17 -1.00 1.95
C GLY A 109 18.25 -0.72 0.45
N LEU A 110 17.12 -0.67 -0.25
CA LEU A 110 17.05 -0.32 -1.67
C LEU A 110 17.48 1.13 -1.92
N ALA A 111 17.06 2.06 -1.06
CA ALA A 111 17.47 3.47 -1.16
C ALA A 111 19.00 3.64 -1.00
N LEU A 112 19.61 2.93 -0.05
CA LEU A 112 21.07 2.87 0.10
C LEU A 112 21.76 2.33 -1.15
N GLY A 113 21.13 1.41 -1.88
CA GLY A 113 21.58 0.90 -3.17
C GLY A 113 21.37 1.85 -4.35
N GLY A 114 20.85 3.05 -4.13
CA GLY A 114 20.61 4.06 -5.16
C GLY A 114 19.35 3.85 -6.00
N VAL A 115 18.40 3.09 -5.48
CA VAL A 115 17.04 2.88 -6.01
C VAL A 115 16.09 3.90 -5.38
N VAL A 116 14.97 4.19 -6.01
CA VAL A 116 13.92 5.09 -5.49
C VAL A 116 12.70 4.25 -5.10
N PRO A 117 12.61 3.78 -3.86
CA PRO A 117 11.51 2.94 -3.43
C PRO A 117 10.28 3.78 -3.03
N VAL A 118 9.11 3.32 -3.49
CA VAL A 118 7.80 3.81 -3.07
C VAL A 118 7.09 2.71 -2.29
N VAL A 119 6.89 2.94 -1.01
CA VAL A 119 6.18 2.03 -0.09
C VAL A 119 4.71 2.44 -0.06
N ALA A 120 3.84 1.62 -0.67
CA ALA A 120 2.40 1.89 -0.73
C ALA A 120 1.65 1.00 0.27
N ILE A 121 1.18 1.60 1.35
CA ILE A 121 0.54 0.91 2.49
C ILE A 121 -0.63 1.77 2.98
N TYR A 122 -1.66 1.12 3.55
CA TYR A 122 -2.77 1.84 4.20
C TYR A 122 -2.32 2.53 5.48
N SER A 123 -2.85 3.71 5.72
CA SER A 123 -2.51 4.54 6.88
C SER A 123 -2.56 3.78 8.20
N SER A 124 -3.63 3.03 8.48
CA SER A 124 -3.79 2.26 9.72
C SER A 124 -2.77 1.12 9.85
N PHE A 125 -2.31 0.54 8.75
CA PHE A 125 -1.35 -0.57 8.76
C PHE A 125 0.10 -0.09 8.85
N LEU A 126 0.40 1.07 8.31
CA LEU A 126 1.73 1.69 8.41
C LEU A 126 2.14 1.99 9.87
N GLN A 127 1.18 2.06 10.79
CA GLN A 127 1.45 2.21 12.23
C GLN A 127 2.40 1.13 12.77
N ARG A 128 2.39 -0.08 12.19
CA ARG A 128 3.28 -1.18 12.60
C ARG A 128 4.75 -0.88 12.34
N ALA A 129 5.05 -0.04 11.36
CA ALA A 129 6.40 0.24 10.88
C ALA A 129 6.94 1.62 11.29
N VAL A 130 6.36 2.26 12.31
CA VAL A 130 6.79 3.59 12.77
C VAL A 130 8.24 3.58 13.24
N ASP A 131 8.66 2.54 13.95
CA ASP A 131 10.04 2.41 14.41
C ASP A 131 11.03 2.33 13.22
N GLN A 132 10.74 1.51 12.22
CA GLN A 132 11.56 1.37 11.00
C GLN A 132 11.59 2.67 10.20
N MET A 133 10.47 3.43 10.14
CA MET A 133 10.45 4.75 9.53
C MET A 133 11.42 5.71 10.22
N ILE A 134 11.45 5.71 11.56
CA ILE A 134 12.34 6.54 12.35
C ILE A 134 13.79 6.07 12.16
N HIS A 135 14.06 4.81 12.46
CA HIS A 135 15.40 4.28 12.65
C HIS A 135 16.10 3.96 11.32
N ASP A 136 15.41 3.25 10.41
CA ASP A 136 16.05 2.76 9.19
C ASP A 136 16.02 3.81 8.07
N VAL A 137 15.00 4.68 8.05
CA VAL A 137 14.80 5.64 6.97
C VAL A 137 15.19 7.07 7.37
N CYS A 138 14.53 7.64 8.38
CA CYS A 138 14.61 9.08 8.63
C CYS A 138 15.87 9.50 9.37
N MET A 139 16.36 8.71 10.33
CA MET A 139 17.64 8.97 11.00
C MET A 139 18.81 8.97 10.00
N GLN A 140 18.73 8.13 8.99
CA GLN A 140 19.75 8.00 7.93
C GLN A 140 19.45 8.91 6.73
N ASN A 141 18.37 9.69 6.78
CA ASN A 141 17.89 10.57 5.70
C ASN A 141 17.79 9.85 4.33
N GLN A 142 17.33 8.59 4.34
CA GLN A 142 17.20 7.78 3.12
C GLN A 142 16.02 8.25 2.27
N HIS A 143 16.21 8.30 0.95
CA HIS A 143 15.17 8.69 0.01
C HIS A 143 14.16 7.57 -0.18
N VAL A 144 13.21 7.43 0.73
CA VAL A 144 12.07 6.52 0.67
C VAL A 144 10.79 7.34 0.56
N ILE A 145 9.89 6.95 -0.35
CA ILE A 145 8.59 7.59 -0.55
C ILE A 145 7.51 6.71 0.06
N PHE A 146 6.76 7.24 1.01
CA PHE A 146 5.61 6.57 1.61
C PHE A 146 4.33 7.07 0.95
N ALA A 147 3.67 6.22 0.17
CA ALA A 147 2.36 6.48 -0.41
C ALA A 147 1.29 5.88 0.52
N ILE A 148 0.69 6.74 1.32
CA ILE A 148 -0.19 6.34 2.43
C ILE A 148 -1.64 6.46 2.00
N ASP A 149 -2.22 5.35 1.56
CA ASP A 149 -3.61 5.26 1.15
C ASP A 149 -4.55 5.12 2.37
N ARG A 150 -5.83 5.43 2.24
CA ARG A 150 -6.85 5.40 3.31
C ARG A 150 -6.49 6.31 4.48
N ALA A 151 -5.90 7.46 4.23
CA ALA A 151 -5.66 8.45 5.27
C ALA A 151 -6.95 9.17 5.68
N GLY A 152 -7.16 9.36 6.96
CA GLY A 152 -8.36 9.95 7.53
C GLY A 152 -9.51 8.95 7.68
N LEU A 153 -10.76 9.42 7.58
CA LEU A 153 -11.95 8.59 7.70
C LEU A 153 -12.22 7.83 6.39
N VAL A 154 -12.39 6.53 6.46
CA VAL A 154 -12.52 5.64 5.28
C VAL A 154 -13.89 4.97 5.15
N GLY A 155 -14.84 5.31 5.99
CA GLY A 155 -16.25 4.89 5.88
C GLY A 155 -16.44 3.37 5.80
N ALA A 156 -16.72 2.86 4.60
CA ALA A 156 -17.09 1.46 4.37
C ALA A 156 -16.01 0.41 4.69
N ASP A 157 -14.75 0.82 4.86
CA ASP A 157 -13.67 -0.12 5.21
C ASP A 157 -13.71 -0.54 6.70
N GLY A 158 -14.55 0.11 7.52
CA GLY A 158 -14.79 -0.24 8.91
C GLY A 158 -13.85 0.43 9.91
N GLU A 159 -14.10 0.18 11.19
CA GLU A 159 -13.43 0.86 12.29
C GLU A 159 -11.91 0.59 12.36
N THR A 160 -11.48 -0.59 11.94
CA THR A 160 -10.07 -1.00 11.99
C THR A 160 -9.20 -0.39 10.89
N HIS A 161 -9.80 0.32 9.92
CA HIS A 161 -9.12 0.88 8.77
C HIS A 161 -9.03 2.41 8.81
N GLN A 162 -9.55 3.07 9.86
CA GLN A 162 -9.51 4.52 9.99
C GLN A 162 -8.08 5.04 10.13
N GLY A 163 -7.65 5.89 9.20
CA GLY A 163 -6.28 6.43 9.13
C GLY A 163 -6.14 7.75 9.88
N ASN A 164 -6.42 7.76 11.19
CA ASN A 164 -6.50 8.98 11.99
C ASN A 164 -5.19 9.41 12.64
N PHE A 165 -4.21 8.51 12.74
CA PHE A 165 -3.00 8.74 13.52
C PHE A 165 -1.75 9.07 12.69
N ASP A 166 -1.82 8.94 11.37
CA ASP A 166 -0.67 9.11 10.49
C ASP A 166 -0.03 10.50 10.62
N LEU A 167 -0.81 11.58 10.65
CA LEU A 167 -0.27 12.91 10.84
C LEU A 167 0.48 13.05 12.17
N SER A 168 -0.02 12.44 13.25
CA SER A 168 0.59 12.55 14.57
C SER A 168 1.99 11.94 14.58
N TYR A 169 2.19 10.73 14.06
CA TYR A 169 3.51 10.12 14.06
C TYR A 169 4.41 10.65 12.93
N LEU A 170 3.87 10.94 11.75
CA LEU A 170 4.67 11.45 10.64
C LEU A 170 5.29 12.82 10.93
N THR A 171 4.54 13.72 11.56
CA THR A 171 5.02 15.08 11.84
C THR A 171 6.01 15.16 13.00
N MET A 172 6.09 14.14 13.85
CA MET A 172 7.09 14.07 14.89
C MET A 172 8.44 13.49 14.43
N ILE A 173 8.48 12.80 13.28
CA ILE A 173 9.69 12.15 12.78
C ILE A 173 10.60 13.19 12.11
N PRO A 174 11.86 13.37 12.55
CA PRO A 174 12.80 14.28 11.91
C PRO A 174 13.08 13.90 10.46
N ASN A 175 13.38 14.88 9.63
CA ASN A 175 13.70 14.74 8.19
C ASN A 175 12.52 14.30 7.30
N MET A 176 11.37 13.93 7.86
CA MET A 176 10.20 13.52 7.07
C MET A 176 9.49 14.72 6.44
N THR A 177 9.39 14.74 5.12
CA THR A 177 8.51 15.68 4.40
C THR A 177 7.09 15.10 4.30
N VAL A 178 6.11 15.74 4.91
CA VAL A 178 4.71 15.26 4.93
C VAL A 178 3.85 16.09 4.00
N MET A 179 3.13 15.43 3.08
CA MET A 179 2.28 16.05 2.07
C MET A 179 0.87 15.45 2.08
N ALA A 180 -0.14 16.29 1.81
CA ALA A 180 -1.54 15.89 1.75
C ALA A 180 -2.22 16.59 0.55
N PRO A 181 -2.49 15.90 -0.56
CA PRO A 181 -3.11 16.49 -1.74
C PRO A 181 -4.59 16.76 -1.51
N LYS A 182 -5.08 17.90 -1.95
CA LYS A 182 -6.51 18.27 -1.91
C LYS A 182 -7.30 17.73 -3.11
N ASN A 183 -6.62 17.28 -4.16
CA ASN A 183 -7.23 16.73 -5.38
C ASN A 183 -6.24 15.83 -6.14
N ALA A 184 -6.74 15.14 -7.18
CA ALA A 184 -5.97 14.22 -8.02
C ALA A 184 -4.72 14.87 -8.64
N ARG A 185 -4.83 16.09 -9.16
CA ARG A 185 -3.72 16.82 -9.79
C ARG A 185 -2.60 17.14 -8.81
N GLU A 186 -2.94 17.45 -7.56
CA GLU A 186 -1.92 17.64 -6.53
C GLU A 186 -1.23 16.35 -6.15
N LEU A 187 -1.96 15.24 -6.09
CA LEU A 187 -1.34 13.92 -5.84
C LEU A 187 -0.30 13.59 -6.92
N GLU A 188 -0.63 13.78 -8.21
CA GLU A 188 0.32 13.58 -9.31
C GLU A 188 1.58 14.42 -9.12
N LYS A 189 1.41 15.73 -8.84
CA LYS A 189 2.54 16.64 -8.65
C LYS A 189 3.37 16.34 -7.41
N MET A 190 2.74 15.91 -6.31
CA MET A 190 3.44 15.51 -5.10
C MET A 190 4.27 14.25 -5.31
N LEU A 191 3.77 13.29 -6.10
CA LEU A 191 4.52 12.11 -6.50
C LEU A 191 5.70 12.48 -7.41
N GLU A 192 5.48 13.33 -8.42
CA GLU A 192 6.55 13.86 -9.27
C GLU A 192 7.64 14.57 -8.44
N PHE A 193 7.24 15.40 -7.48
CA PHE A 193 8.17 16.06 -6.56
C PHE A 193 8.93 15.03 -5.69
N ALA A 194 8.22 14.08 -5.08
CA ALA A 194 8.81 13.12 -4.17
C ALA A 194 9.88 12.23 -4.83
N VAL A 195 9.69 11.86 -6.10
CA VAL A 195 10.67 11.07 -6.88
C VAL A 195 12.01 11.81 -7.05
N HIS A 196 12.01 13.13 -6.97
CA HIS A 196 13.21 13.99 -7.12
C HIS A 196 13.68 14.62 -5.80
N ALA A 197 13.02 14.34 -4.70
CA ALA A 197 13.39 14.87 -3.38
C ALA A 197 14.73 14.27 -2.89
N ALA A 198 15.36 14.96 -1.95
CA ALA A 198 16.65 14.53 -1.40
C ALA A 198 16.55 13.68 -0.12
N GLY A 199 15.35 13.44 0.41
CA GLY A 199 15.13 12.72 1.66
C GLY A 199 13.77 12.03 1.71
N PRO A 200 13.38 11.51 2.87
CA PRO A 200 12.13 10.77 3.02
C PRO A 200 10.90 11.67 2.83
N CYS A 201 9.92 11.16 2.09
CA CYS A 201 8.66 11.83 1.80
C CYS A 201 7.48 10.93 2.14
N ALA A 202 6.46 11.47 2.78
CA ALA A 202 5.19 10.84 3.02
C ALA A 202 4.08 11.62 2.32
N ILE A 203 3.32 10.95 1.45
CA ILE A 203 2.14 11.51 0.77
C ILE A 203 0.94 10.75 1.27
N ARG A 204 0.07 11.41 2.03
CA ARG A 204 -1.13 10.80 2.60
C ARG A 204 -2.38 11.25 1.87
N TYR A 205 -3.23 10.33 1.45
CA TYR A 205 -4.44 10.63 0.68
C TYR A 205 -5.59 9.69 1.07
N PRO A 206 -6.86 10.16 0.94
CA PRO A 206 -8.03 9.33 1.19
C PRO A 206 -8.22 8.27 0.10
N LYS A 207 -9.14 7.36 0.36
CA LYS A 207 -9.55 6.32 -0.60
C LYS A 207 -10.17 6.88 -1.87
#